data_75e01d79b06c50c658626bce272980f0
#
_entry.id   75e01d79b06c50c658626bce272980f0
#
_cell.length_a   1.000
_cell.length_b   1.000
_cell.length_c   1.000
_cell.angle_alpha   90.00
_cell.angle_beta   90.00
_cell.angle_gamma   90.00
#
_symmetry.space_group_name_H-M   'P 1'
#
loop_
_entity.id
_entity.type
_entity.pdbx_description
1 polymer ?
#
loop_
_entity_poly.entity_id
_entity_poly.type
_entity_poly.pdbx_seq_one_letter_code
_entity_poly.pdbx_strand_id
1 'polypeptide(L)'
;NTGYTAPEYPSLADNREEKINMAWHQMGGVCDGSVLAAAMEGVTGVNVISPTWFYMSDNDGNLVSLADHDYVSRAHDMGLEVWGLVENMTYDISTYEILSRMESREHLVDELIHYALEYQLDGINVDIEALSFDAEEAYIQFIRELSIECRANQLVLSIDNYVPTASS
;
A
#
# COMPACT_ATOMS: atom_id res chain seq x y z
N ASN A 1 -1.33 -36.76 -1.53
CA ASN A 1 -0.65 -35.82 -0.63
C ASN A 1 0.71 -35.46 -1.23
N THR A 2 0.73 -34.55 -2.17
CA THR A 2 1.95 -33.90 -2.60
C THR A 2 2.29 -32.90 -1.52
N GLY A 3 3.33 -33.20 -0.72
CA GLY A 3 3.82 -32.31 0.33
C GLY A 3 4.38 -31.01 -0.25
N TYR A 4 3.48 -30.08 -0.58
CA TYR A 4 3.86 -28.71 -0.88
C TYR A 4 4.23 -28.04 0.43
N THR A 5 5.50 -27.78 0.63
CA THR A 5 5.99 -26.89 1.67
C THR A 5 6.09 -25.52 1.01
N ALA A 6 5.25 -24.60 1.43
CA ALA A 6 5.38 -23.20 1.01
C ALA A 6 6.79 -22.71 1.34
N PRO A 7 7.46 -21.95 0.45
CA PRO A 7 8.74 -21.34 0.80
C PRO A 7 8.56 -20.45 2.02
N GLU A 8 9.41 -20.63 3.04
CA GLU A 8 9.50 -19.69 4.15
C GLU A 8 10.23 -18.44 3.65
N TYR A 9 9.49 -17.37 3.46
CA TYR A 9 10.06 -16.05 3.25
C TYR A 9 10.27 -15.39 4.63
N PRO A 10 11.47 -14.87 4.94
CA PRO A 10 11.64 -14.08 6.15
C PRO A 10 10.71 -12.86 6.08
N SER A 11 9.89 -12.66 7.11
CA SER A 11 9.11 -11.44 7.23
C SER A 11 10.05 -10.25 7.44
N LEU A 12 9.97 -9.23 6.59
CA LEU A 12 10.76 -8.01 6.78
C LEU A 12 10.42 -7.31 8.10
N ALA A 13 9.18 -7.45 8.57
CA ALA A 13 8.73 -6.92 9.84
C ALA A 13 9.40 -7.60 11.05
N ASP A 14 9.73 -8.89 10.94
CA ASP A 14 10.32 -9.67 12.03
C ASP A 14 11.78 -9.29 12.33
N ASN A 15 12.45 -8.58 11.42
CA ASN A 15 13.85 -8.16 11.56
C ASN A 15 14.02 -6.68 11.91
N ARG A 16 12.93 -5.95 12.18
CA ARG A 16 13.00 -4.53 12.54
C ARG A 16 13.41 -4.38 14.01
N GLU A 17 14.52 -3.67 14.23
CA GLU A 17 14.96 -3.28 15.57
C GLU A 17 14.13 -2.11 16.12
N GLU A 18 13.60 -1.26 15.24
CA GLU A 18 12.83 -0.07 15.59
C GLU A 18 11.32 -0.27 15.38
N LYS A 19 10.54 0.34 16.27
CA LYS A 19 9.08 0.37 16.13
C LYS A 19 8.69 1.26 14.94
N ILE A 20 7.71 0.80 14.18
CA ILE A 20 7.09 1.60 13.12
C ILE A 20 6.29 2.74 13.78
N ASN A 21 6.61 3.96 13.37
CA ASN A 21 5.85 5.16 13.66
C ASN A 21 5.55 5.85 12.34
N MET A 22 4.39 5.50 11.77
CA MET A 22 3.95 5.93 10.44
C MET A 22 3.07 7.17 10.55
N ALA A 23 3.25 8.10 9.61
CA ALA A 23 2.35 9.21 9.39
C ALA A 23 1.78 9.13 7.97
N TRP A 24 0.47 9.33 7.83
CA TRP A 24 -0.16 9.52 6.54
C TRP A 24 0.09 10.93 6.03
N HIS A 25 0.37 11.05 4.74
CA HIS A 25 0.48 12.34 4.07
C HIS A 25 -0.57 12.41 2.96
N GLN A 26 -1.68 13.08 3.25
CA GLN A 26 -2.73 13.25 2.27
C GLN A 26 -2.26 14.18 1.16
N MET A 27 -2.24 13.67 -0.06
CA MET A 27 -1.78 14.39 -1.24
C MET A 27 -2.95 15.07 -1.94
N GLY A 28 -2.73 16.30 -2.39
CA GLY A 28 -3.76 17.10 -3.06
C GLY A 28 -3.15 18.00 -4.14
N GLY A 29 -2.91 17.46 -5.31
CA GLY A 29 -2.46 18.20 -6.48
C GLY A 29 -0.95 18.17 -6.71
N VAL A 30 -0.16 18.96 -5.97
CA VAL A 30 1.31 18.92 -6.08
C VAL A 30 1.86 17.85 -5.15
N CYS A 31 2.71 16.96 -5.69
CA CYS A 31 3.23 15.79 -4.97
C CYS A 31 4.76 15.71 -4.97
N ASP A 32 5.46 16.83 -5.17
CA ASP A 32 6.92 16.87 -5.17
C ASP A 32 7.52 16.93 -3.75
N GLY A 33 8.84 16.84 -3.67
CA GLY A 33 9.55 16.84 -2.39
C GLY A 33 9.40 18.13 -1.56
N SER A 34 8.89 19.24 -2.14
CA SER A 34 8.68 20.49 -1.39
C SER A 34 7.52 20.36 -0.39
N VAL A 35 6.47 19.60 -0.75
CA VAL A 35 5.32 19.37 0.15
C VAL A 35 5.71 18.45 1.32
N LEU A 36 6.61 17.50 1.09
CA LEU A 36 7.16 16.67 2.17
C LEU A 36 7.94 17.50 3.17
N ALA A 37 8.84 18.36 2.71
CA ALA A 37 9.65 19.22 3.59
C ALA A 37 8.76 20.10 4.49
N ALA A 38 7.68 20.66 3.94
CA ALA A 38 6.72 21.46 4.69
C ALA A 38 5.94 20.61 5.71
N ALA A 39 5.51 19.40 5.33
CA ALA A 39 4.78 18.51 6.22
C ALA A 39 5.62 17.99 7.40
N MET A 40 6.93 17.82 7.19
CA MET A 40 7.85 17.31 8.20
C MET A 40 8.49 18.40 9.07
N GLU A 41 8.18 19.68 8.83
CA GLU A 41 8.73 20.77 9.64
C GLU A 41 8.32 20.63 11.11
N GLY A 42 9.29 20.46 12.00
CA GLY A 42 9.06 20.27 13.45
C GLY A 42 8.52 18.89 13.85
N VAL A 43 8.33 17.98 12.93
CA VAL A 43 7.90 16.59 13.22
C VAL A 43 9.11 15.77 13.67
N THR A 44 8.94 14.99 14.74
CA THR A 44 9.98 14.11 15.25
C THR A 44 9.42 12.73 15.57
N GLY A 45 10.27 11.69 15.47
CA GLY A 45 9.93 10.34 15.85
C GLY A 45 9.16 9.54 14.80
N VAL A 46 8.80 10.13 13.66
CA VAL A 46 8.24 9.42 12.50
C VAL A 46 9.39 8.77 11.74
N ASN A 47 9.24 7.50 11.36
CA ASN A 47 10.21 6.77 10.55
C ASN A 47 9.62 6.19 9.26
N VAL A 48 8.29 6.28 9.08
CA VAL A 48 7.59 5.89 7.86
C VAL A 48 6.63 7.00 7.45
N ILE A 49 6.67 7.40 6.19
CA ILE A 49 5.67 8.30 5.59
C ILE A 49 4.83 7.52 4.58
N SER A 50 3.50 7.66 4.67
CA SER A 50 2.57 6.98 3.76
C SER A 50 1.75 8.02 2.99
N PRO A 51 2.22 8.41 1.80
CA PRO A 51 1.49 9.36 0.95
C PRO A 51 0.32 8.67 0.23
N THR A 52 -0.81 9.37 0.12
CA THR A 52 -2.00 8.90 -0.60
C THR A 52 -1.79 9.06 -2.11
N TRP A 53 -1.15 8.08 -2.73
CA TRP A 53 -0.69 8.19 -4.12
C TRP A 53 -1.41 7.34 -5.13
N PHE A 54 -1.98 6.21 -4.72
CA PHE A 54 -2.55 5.24 -5.64
C PHE A 54 -4.06 5.18 -5.46
N TYR A 55 -4.77 5.44 -6.53
CA TYR A 55 -6.22 5.50 -6.56
C TYR A 55 -6.74 4.44 -7.52
N MET A 56 -7.53 3.47 -7.03
CA MET A 56 -8.23 2.54 -7.90
C MET A 56 -9.20 3.33 -8.78
N SER A 57 -9.01 3.31 -10.11
CA SER A 57 -9.65 4.26 -11.01
C SER A 57 -10.77 3.68 -11.87
N ASP A 58 -10.80 2.37 -12.05
CA ASP A 58 -11.84 1.65 -12.81
C ASP A 58 -11.99 0.20 -12.35
N ASN A 59 -12.97 -0.51 -12.93
CA ASN A 59 -13.26 -1.90 -12.59
C ASN A 59 -12.32 -2.94 -13.23
N ASP A 60 -11.34 -2.51 -14.00
CA ASP A 60 -10.31 -3.39 -14.57
C ASP A 60 -9.03 -3.44 -13.71
N GLY A 61 -9.00 -2.69 -12.60
CA GLY A 61 -7.90 -2.69 -11.65
C GLY A 61 -6.79 -1.70 -11.98
N ASN A 62 -7.06 -0.73 -12.88
CA ASN A 62 -6.11 0.33 -13.18
C ASN A 62 -5.98 1.31 -12.01
N LEU A 63 -4.77 1.84 -11.84
CA LEU A 63 -4.44 2.86 -10.86
C LEU A 63 -4.21 4.23 -11.51
N VAL A 64 -4.64 5.28 -10.83
CA VAL A 64 -4.06 6.62 -10.99
C VAL A 64 -2.96 6.78 -9.96
N SER A 65 -1.77 7.16 -10.39
CA SER A 65 -0.61 7.36 -9.53
C SER A 65 -0.23 8.84 -9.45
N LEU A 66 0.04 9.31 -8.23
CA LEU A 66 0.62 10.61 -7.93
C LEU A 66 2.06 10.48 -7.40
N ALA A 67 2.67 9.31 -7.50
CA ALA A 67 4.01 9.07 -7.01
C ALA A 67 5.05 9.97 -7.70
N ASP A 68 6.05 10.41 -6.94
CA ASP A 68 7.05 11.36 -7.39
C ASP A 68 8.45 10.98 -6.90
N HIS A 69 9.42 10.94 -7.79
CA HIS A 69 10.79 10.55 -7.48
C HIS A 69 11.53 11.54 -6.56
N ASP A 70 11.29 12.86 -6.69
CA ASP A 70 11.93 13.86 -5.83
C ASP A 70 11.40 13.74 -4.40
N TYR A 71 10.09 13.45 -4.25
CA TYR A 71 9.50 13.18 -2.94
C TYR A 71 10.16 11.98 -2.25
N VAL A 72 10.28 10.85 -2.95
CA VAL A 72 10.89 9.62 -2.40
C VAL A 72 12.35 9.85 -2.05
N SER A 73 13.11 10.48 -2.96
CA SER A 73 14.53 10.80 -2.71
C SER A 73 14.71 11.65 -1.45
N ARG A 74 13.87 12.68 -1.27
CA ARG A 74 13.94 13.53 -0.07
C ARG A 74 13.50 12.82 1.20
N ALA A 75 12.51 11.93 1.12
CA ALA A 75 12.11 11.12 2.25
C ALA A 75 13.27 10.22 2.72
N HIS A 76 13.94 9.55 1.78
CA HIS A 76 15.12 8.74 2.08
C HIS A 76 16.29 9.56 2.64
N ASP A 77 16.54 10.77 2.12
CA ASP A 77 17.55 11.69 2.66
C ASP A 77 17.22 12.12 4.11
N MET A 78 15.94 12.14 4.48
CA MET A 78 15.47 12.39 5.86
C MET A 78 15.49 11.14 6.75
N GLY A 79 15.85 9.98 6.21
CA GLY A 79 15.82 8.69 6.91
C GLY A 79 14.42 8.10 7.09
N LEU A 80 13.46 8.52 6.26
CA LEU A 80 12.09 7.99 6.26
C LEU A 80 11.95 6.87 5.22
N GLU A 81 11.24 5.81 5.58
CA GLU A 81 10.70 4.88 4.59
C GLU A 81 9.43 5.48 3.95
N VAL A 82 9.20 5.15 2.68
CA VAL A 82 8.01 5.58 1.93
C VAL A 82 7.14 4.37 1.60
N TRP A 83 5.95 4.32 2.18
CA TRP A 83 4.96 3.29 1.89
C TRP A 83 3.77 3.92 1.15
N GLY A 84 3.71 3.72 -0.18
CA GLY A 84 2.65 4.31 -1.00
C GLY A 84 1.28 3.77 -0.61
N LEU A 85 0.35 4.65 -0.29
CA LEU A 85 -1.01 4.25 0.09
C LEU A 85 -1.89 4.08 -1.15
N VAL A 86 -2.62 2.96 -1.21
CA VAL A 86 -3.66 2.68 -2.20
C VAL A 86 -5.04 2.73 -1.55
N GLU A 87 -5.98 3.42 -2.21
CA GLU A 87 -7.36 3.60 -1.75
C GLU A 87 -8.39 3.36 -2.86
N ASN A 88 -9.67 3.17 -2.48
CA ASN A 88 -10.78 2.83 -3.36
C ASN A 88 -11.97 3.80 -3.32
N MET A 89 -11.83 4.98 -2.67
CA MET A 89 -12.96 5.86 -2.36
C MET A 89 -13.06 7.09 -3.27
N THR A 90 -12.01 7.40 -4.05
CA THR A 90 -11.98 8.61 -4.89
C THR A 90 -12.79 8.48 -6.17
N TYR A 91 -12.81 7.30 -6.80
CA TYR A 91 -13.50 7.04 -8.06
C TYR A 91 -14.75 6.19 -7.86
N ASP A 92 -15.73 6.33 -8.77
CA ASP A 92 -16.93 5.50 -8.78
C ASP A 92 -16.63 4.12 -9.37
N ILE A 93 -16.19 3.22 -8.52
CA ILE A 93 -15.75 1.86 -8.86
C ILE A 93 -16.48 0.82 -8.02
N SER A 94 -16.47 -0.42 -8.46
CA SER A 94 -16.91 -1.58 -7.68
C SER A 94 -15.70 -2.35 -7.15
N THR A 95 -15.32 -2.13 -5.90
CA THR A 95 -14.24 -2.88 -5.25
C THR A 95 -14.48 -4.40 -5.33
N TYR A 96 -15.74 -4.84 -5.19
CA TYR A 96 -16.09 -6.24 -5.34
C TYR A 96 -15.77 -6.78 -6.74
N GLU A 97 -16.14 -6.07 -7.81
CA GLU A 97 -15.86 -6.50 -9.19
C GLU A 97 -14.36 -6.58 -9.46
N ILE A 98 -13.59 -5.60 -8.98
CA ILE A 98 -12.13 -5.59 -9.15
C ILE A 98 -11.50 -6.79 -8.45
N LEU A 99 -11.85 -7.01 -7.19
CA LEU A 99 -11.18 -8.02 -6.36
C LEU A 99 -11.68 -9.45 -6.61
N SER A 100 -12.92 -9.63 -7.05
CA SER A 100 -13.50 -10.96 -7.32
C SER A 100 -13.07 -11.56 -8.66
N ARG A 101 -12.75 -10.74 -9.65
CA ARG A 101 -12.26 -11.18 -10.96
C ARG A 101 -10.74 -11.36 -10.90
N MET A 102 -10.26 -12.53 -11.34
CA MET A 102 -8.83 -12.84 -11.35
C MET A 102 -8.03 -11.82 -12.15
N GLU A 103 -8.48 -11.51 -13.37
CA GLU A 103 -7.77 -10.61 -14.28
C GLU A 103 -7.57 -9.20 -13.71
N SER A 104 -8.62 -8.58 -13.16
CA SER A 104 -8.52 -7.24 -12.59
C SER A 104 -7.74 -7.22 -11.28
N ARG A 105 -7.85 -8.28 -10.47
CA ARG A 105 -7.11 -8.41 -9.22
C ARG A 105 -5.61 -8.63 -9.47
N GLU A 106 -5.23 -9.50 -10.40
CA GLU A 106 -3.84 -9.69 -10.81
C GLU A 106 -3.27 -8.40 -11.40
N HIS A 107 -4.03 -7.71 -12.26
CA HIS A 107 -3.61 -6.44 -12.83
C HIS A 107 -3.36 -5.38 -11.76
N LEU A 108 -4.25 -5.26 -10.76
CA LEU A 108 -4.08 -4.33 -9.63
C LEU A 108 -2.81 -4.64 -8.83
N VAL A 109 -2.52 -5.91 -8.57
CA VAL A 109 -1.29 -6.35 -7.89
C VAL A 109 -0.06 -5.96 -8.72
N ASP A 110 -0.08 -6.25 -10.03
CA ASP A 110 1.03 -5.93 -10.94
C ASP A 110 1.29 -4.42 -11.01
N GLU A 111 0.25 -3.59 -11.10
CA GLU A 111 0.35 -2.13 -11.08
C GLU A 111 0.98 -1.61 -9.79
N LEU A 112 0.53 -2.11 -8.63
CA LEU A 112 1.09 -1.71 -7.33
C LEU A 112 2.57 -2.04 -7.21
N ILE A 113 2.96 -3.25 -7.60
CA ILE A 113 4.36 -3.67 -7.58
C ILE A 113 5.19 -2.88 -8.59
N HIS A 114 4.65 -2.66 -9.80
CA HIS A 114 5.33 -1.85 -10.82
C HIS A 114 5.66 -0.45 -10.29
N TYR A 115 4.67 0.27 -9.76
CA TYR A 115 4.89 1.61 -9.21
C TYR A 115 5.82 1.59 -7.99
N ALA A 116 5.68 0.60 -7.10
CA ALA A 116 6.57 0.51 -5.94
C ALA A 116 8.04 0.36 -6.36
N LEU A 117 8.32 -0.45 -7.37
CA LEU A 117 9.68 -0.64 -7.89
C LEU A 117 10.16 0.56 -8.70
N GLU A 118 9.31 1.14 -9.56
CA GLU A 118 9.64 2.31 -10.37
C GLU A 118 10.07 3.49 -9.51
N TYR A 119 9.29 3.78 -8.46
CA TYR A 119 9.55 4.90 -7.56
C TYR A 119 10.46 4.55 -6.37
N GLN A 120 10.97 3.32 -6.29
CA GLN A 120 11.85 2.86 -5.21
C GLN A 120 11.21 3.00 -3.82
N LEU A 121 9.94 2.62 -3.72
CA LEU A 121 9.23 2.62 -2.43
C LEU A 121 9.75 1.49 -1.53
N ASP A 122 9.61 1.68 -0.22
CA ASP A 122 9.96 0.68 0.79
C ASP A 122 8.77 -0.25 1.12
N GLY A 123 7.56 0.17 0.77
CA GLY A 123 6.36 -0.61 1.03
C GLY A 123 5.10 -0.08 0.35
N ILE A 124 4.04 -0.83 0.55
CA ILE A 124 2.68 -0.50 0.11
C ILE A 124 1.79 -0.51 1.36
N ASN A 125 0.97 0.53 1.51
CA ASN A 125 -0.06 0.63 2.54
C ASN A 125 -1.44 0.50 1.89
N VAL A 126 -2.21 -0.52 2.27
CA VAL A 126 -3.54 -0.78 1.71
C VAL A 126 -4.61 -0.19 2.62
N ASP A 127 -5.33 0.81 2.11
CA ASP A 127 -6.46 1.49 2.77
C ASP A 127 -7.73 1.33 1.93
N ILE A 128 -8.25 0.10 1.90
CA ILE A 128 -9.49 -0.23 1.19
C ILE A 128 -10.65 -0.23 2.17
N GLU A 129 -11.54 0.74 1.99
CA GLU A 129 -12.67 0.98 2.86
C GLU A 129 -14.02 0.52 2.25
N ALA A 130 -15.07 0.54 3.09
CA ALA A 130 -16.45 0.27 2.69
C ALA A 130 -16.65 -1.07 1.96
N LEU A 131 -15.88 -2.09 2.33
CA LEU A 131 -16.02 -3.43 1.76
C LEU A 131 -17.41 -3.99 2.05
N SER A 132 -18.10 -4.44 1.00
CA SER A 132 -19.34 -5.21 1.14
C SER A 132 -19.04 -6.60 1.70
N PHE A 133 -19.99 -7.20 2.38
CA PHE A 133 -19.82 -8.53 2.99
C PHE A 133 -19.42 -9.61 1.97
N ASP A 134 -19.92 -9.52 0.74
CA ASP A 134 -19.58 -10.42 -0.36
C ASP A 134 -18.19 -10.21 -0.95
N ALA A 135 -17.54 -9.10 -0.64
CA ALA A 135 -16.16 -8.82 -1.06
C ALA A 135 -15.09 -9.40 -0.11
N GLU A 136 -15.47 -9.91 1.07
CA GLU A 136 -14.52 -10.33 2.11
C GLU A 136 -13.51 -11.40 1.61
N GLU A 137 -14.00 -12.47 0.99
CA GLU A 137 -13.14 -13.54 0.49
C GLU A 137 -12.21 -13.04 -0.65
N ALA A 138 -12.73 -12.18 -1.52
CA ALA A 138 -11.98 -11.60 -2.62
C ALA A 138 -10.87 -10.65 -2.09
N TYR A 139 -11.17 -9.86 -1.06
CA TYR A 139 -10.18 -9.01 -0.39
C TYR A 139 -9.08 -9.83 0.28
N ILE A 140 -9.43 -10.89 0.99
CA ILE A 140 -8.44 -11.80 1.60
C ILE A 140 -7.54 -12.40 0.52
N GLN A 141 -8.11 -12.79 -0.63
CA GLN A 141 -7.32 -13.32 -1.75
C GLN A 141 -6.37 -12.26 -2.34
N PHE A 142 -6.85 -11.04 -2.54
CA PHE A 142 -6.01 -9.91 -2.99
C PHE A 142 -4.83 -9.68 -2.04
N ILE A 143 -5.07 -9.62 -0.73
CA ILE A 143 -4.00 -9.43 0.25
C ILE A 143 -2.99 -10.59 0.23
N ARG A 144 -3.43 -11.81 0.04
CA ARG A 144 -2.53 -12.98 -0.11
C ARG A 144 -1.63 -12.85 -1.33
N GLU A 145 -2.20 -12.53 -2.49
CA GLU A 145 -1.46 -12.36 -3.74
C GLU A 145 -0.46 -11.19 -3.62
N LEU A 146 -0.92 -10.02 -3.17
CA LEU A 146 -0.07 -8.86 -2.95
C LEU A 146 1.05 -9.15 -1.94
N SER A 147 0.77 -9.91 -0.87
CA SER A 147 1.79 -10.26 0.13
C SER A 147 2.90 -11.15 -0.41
N ILE A 148 2.59 -12.02 -1.38
CA ILE A 148 3.60 -12.86 -2.05
C ILE A 148 4.52 -11.99 -2.88
N GLU A 149 3.95 -11.09 -3.68
CA GLU A 149 4.71 -10.20 -4.56
C GLU A 149 5.53 -9.16 -3.76
N CYS A 150 4.97 -8.60 -2.70
CA CYS A 150 5.71 -7.70 -1.80
C CYS A 150 6.94 -8.39 -1.21
N ARG A 151 6.81 -9.63 -0.72
CA ARG A 151 7.94 -10.39 -0.17
C ARG A 151 8.99 -10.71 -1.23
N ALA A 152 8.56 -11.11 -2.43
CA ALA A 152 9.45 -11.41 -3.55
C ALA A 152 10.30 -10.19 -3.94
N ASN A 153 9.75 -8.99 -3.79
CA ASN A 153 10.38 -7.72 -4.14
C ASN A 153 10.94 -6.95 -2.93
N GLN A 154 10.97 -7.54 -1.74
CA GLN A 154 11.46 -6.93 -0.50
C GLN A 154 10.71 -5.66 -0.08
N LEU A 155 9.42 -5.60 -0.40
CA LEU A 155 8.52 -4.52 0.00
C LEU A 155 7.78 -4.87 1.28
N VAL A 156 7.56 -3.88 2.14
CA VAL A 156 6.66 -4.03 3.29
C VAL A 156 5.22 -3.94 2.81
N LEU A 157 4.34 -4.79 3.35
CA LEU A 157 2.90 -4.67 3.17
C LEU A 157 2.27 -4.26 4.51
N SER A 158 1.61 -3.13 4.52
CA SER A 158 0.79 -2.62 5.62
C SER A 158 -0.69 -2.59 5.20
N ILE A 159 -1.58 -2.81 6.15
CA ILE A 159 -3.02 -2.83 5.91
C ILE A 159 -3.70 -2.00 7.00
N ASP A 160 -4.50 -1.03 6.58
CA ASP A 160 -5.33 -0.26 7.48
C ASP A 160 -6.67 -0.97 7.69
N ASN A 161 -7.03 -1.17 8.93
CA ASN A 161 -8.30 -1.80 9.30
C ASN A 161 -8.98 -1.00 10.41
N TYR A 162 -10.30 -0.97 10.37
CA TYR A 162 -11.07 -0.44 11.49
C TYR A 162 -10.79 -1.23 12.77
N VAL A 163 -10.73 -0.53 13.89
CA VAL A 163 -10.67 -1.20 15.19
C VAL A 163 -11.95 -2.03 15.36
N PRO A 164 -11.86 -3.36 15.57
CA PRO A 164 -13.04 -4.17 15.76
C PRO A 164 -13.84 -3.66 16.96
N THR A 165 -15.05 -3.20 16.72
CA THR A 165 -16.00 -2.92 17.78
C THR A 165 -16.82 -4.17 18.02
N ALA A 166 -16.95 -4.59 19.29
CA ALA A 166 -17.86 -5.70 19.61
C ALA A 166 -19.25 -5.34 19.08
N SER A 167 -19.71 -6.06 18.06
CA SER A 167 -21.09 -5.96 17.61
C SER A 167 -21.96 -6.49 18.72
N SER A 168 -22.75 -5.64 19.27
CA SER A 168 -23.85 -6.01 20.17
C SER A 168 -24.94 -6.79 19.44
#